data_e1fb5137da42fb1ca3fe4c200aee0444
#
_entry.id   e1fb5137da42fb1ca3fe4c200aee0444
#
_cell.length_a   1.000
_cell.length_b   1.000
_cell.length_c   1.000
_cell.angle_alpha   90.00
_cell.angle_beta   90.00
_cell.angle_gamma   90.00
#
_symmetry.space_group_name_H-M   'P 1'
#
loop_
_entity.id
_entity.type
_entity.pdbx_description
1 polymer ?
#
loop_
_entity_poly.entity_id
_entity_poly.type
_entity_poly.pdbx_seq_one_letter_code
_entity_poly.pdbx_strand_id
1 'polypeptide(L)'
;MKKVCWVLGLLLGCYSCSELEVSVDDISHDLLLSEITTRVLGDGKYDALGYGYDATEEYLHPLSVRNPVLDIGKYEHDFPNRVQTPSASYGYDKMYSGYSSSDYVKDITSDTKATATMGYGQEKDTAFFSGTITSNSYFSTSYSYSDKYSFASLDLVRNLKRIYINDEVNVLTQYLSDDFKVDLERLSADRIVERYGTHVLTDFIIGGRYKLLFRSVIANVKDSSMRKNAVESAFKFSLDKIGVNYNLENTETINESLVRENRSKELYVLFYGGSGTNIVYDLEKGTPTSVDIKSWENSLSTNNSCLTSITWKETYPIYEFISDPLKRQEIKEAVIRHIEASKLNVLELIPLYLYCNPRQNHYTTSNPDVVANYPEWEYYGMEGYILKNQLPGTIPLYEYYHDYGFDHYTTTISDAVSYTHLRAHETRRH
;
A
#
# COMPACT_ATOMS: atom_id res chain seq x y z
N MET A 1 -44.30 -1.60 -62.90
CA MET A 1 -44.14 -2.78 -62.04
C MET A 1 -42.86 -2.58 -61.21
N LYS A 2 -43.01 -2.22 -59.95
CA LYS A 2 -41.89 -1.99 -58.99
C LYS A 2 -41.65 -3.29 -58.25
N LYS A 3 -40.43 -3.85 -58.37
CA LYS A 3 -39.97 -4.97 -57.58
C LYS A 3 -39.32 -4.44 -56.32
N VAL A 4 -39.88 -4.79 -55.15
CA VAL A 4 -39.32 -4.52 -53.82
C VAL A 4 -38.42 -5.72 -53.47
N CYS A 5 -37.12 -5.51 -53.33
CA CYS A 5 -36.19 -6.50 -52.72
C CYS A 5 -36.13 -6.24 -51.23
N TRP A 6 -36.49 -7.24 -50.47
CA TRP A 6 -36.23 -7.32 -49.03
C TRP A 6 -34.82 -7.87 -48.81
N VAL A 7 -33.95 -7.07 -48.21
CA VAL A 7 -32.63 -7.52 -47.72
C VAL A 7 -32.83 -7.86 -46.25
N LEU A 8 -32.75 -9.16 -45.96
CA LEU A 8 -32.69 -9.70 -44.59
C LEU A 8 -31.28 -9.49 -44.06
N GLY A 9 -31.06 -8.45 -43.25
CA GLY A 9 -29.79 -8.24 -42.57
C GLY A 9 -29.63 -9.22 -41.41
N LEU A 10 -28.76 -10.22 -41.58
CA LEU A 10 -28.25 -11.04 -40.49
C LEU A 10 -27.27 -10.18 -39.67
N LEU A 11 -27.70 -9.73 -38.52
CA LEU A 11 -26.82 -9.19 -37.49
C LEU A 11 -26.04 -10.36 -36.86
N LEU A 12 -24.86 -10.67 -37.40
CA LEU A 12 -23.84 -11.40 -36.68
C LEU A 12 -23.26 -10.45 -35.64
N GLY A 13 -23.71 -10.62 -34.38
CA GLY A 13 -23.08 -9.97 -33.24
C GLY A 13 -21.67 -10.51 -33.07
N CYS A 14 -20.69 -9.70 -33.44
CA CYS A 14 -19.34 -9.85 -32.93
C CYS A 14 -19.41 -9.62 -31.41
N TYR A 15 -19.36 -10.70 -30.62
CA TYR A 15 -18.98 -10.60 -29.23
C TYR A 15 -17.52 -10.16 -29.19
N SER A 16 -17.29 -8.85 -29.22
CA SER A 16 -16.09 -8.26 -28.70
C SER A 16 -16.00 -8.68 -27.24
N CYS A 17 -14.89 -9.29 -26.84
CA CYS A 17 -14.53 -9.38 -25.43
C CYS A 17 -14.53 -7.96 -24.88
N SER A 18 -15.65 -7.54 -24.29
CA SER A 18 -15.65 -6.43 -23.40
C SER A 18 -14.71 -6.77 -22.26
N GLU A 19 -13.72 -5.92 -22.05
CA GLU A 19 -13.05 -5.78 -20.77
C GLU A 19 -14.11 -6.01 -19.68
N LEU A 20 -13.86 -6.97 -18.80
CA LEU A 20 -14.39 -6.93 -17.46
C LEU A 20 -13.69 -5.74 -16.77
N GLU A 21 -14.01 -4.52 -17.23
CA GLU A 21 -14.15 -3.45 -16.30
C GLU A 21 -15.25 -3.95 -15.35
N VAL A 22 -14.83 -4.45 -14.20
CA VAL A 22 -15.67 -4.36 -13.03
C VAL A 22 -15.86 -2.87 -12.85
N SER A 23 -16.88 -2.35 -13.50
CA SER A 23 -17.45 -1.07 -13.14
C SER A 23 -17.80 -1.26 -11.67
N VAL A 24 -16.99 -0.63 -10.81
CA VAL A 24 -17.42 -0.30 -9.47
C VAL A 24 -18.46 0.81 -9.70
N ASP A 25 -19.58 0.39 -10.31
CA ASP A 25 -20.75 1.20 -10.41
C ASP A 25 -21.25 1.48 -9.00
N ASP A 26 -21.18 2.74 -8.63
CA ASP A 26 -22.03 3.40 -7.65
C ASP A 26 -22.35 2.62 -6.35
N ILE A 27 -21.37 2.06 -5.71
CA ILE A 27 -21.35 2.12 -4.26
C ILE A 27 -20.96 3.57 -3.99
N SER A 28 -21.96 4.36 -3.69
CA SER A 28 -21.83 5.75 -3.34
C SER A 28 -20.58 5.96 -2.49
N HIS A 29 -19.52 6.54 -3.07
CA HIS A 29 -18.28 6.89 -2.41
C HIS A 29 -18.51 7.72 -1.13
N ASP A 30 -19.67 8.32 -0.98
CA ASP A 30 -20.09 9.11 0.18
C ASP A 30 -20.40 8.29 1.45
N LEU A 31 -20.69 6.99 1.36
CA LEU A 31 -21.11 6.20 2.53
C LEU A 31 -19.96 5.46 3.24
N LEU A 32 -18.82 5.26 2.59
CA LEU A 32 -17.63 4.65 3.21
C LEU A 32 -16.66 5.67 3.81
N LEU A 33 -16.80 6.94 3.48
CA LEU A 33 -15.95 8.03 3.97
C LEU A 33 -16.40 8.62 5.31
N SER A 34 -17.64 8.36 5.75
CA SER A 34 -18.24 9.05 6.91
C SER A 34 -17.92 8.43 8.28
N GLU A 35 -17.25 7.30 8.38
CA GLU A 35 -17.02 6.61 9.67
C GLU A 35 -15.56 6.29 10.03
N ILE A 36 -14.56 6.92 9.44
CA ILE A 36 -13.29 7.04 10.14
C ILE A 36 -13.41 8.27 11.06
N THR A 37 -14.36 8.21 11.98
CA THR A 37 -14.28 8.99 13.19
C THR A 37 -12.96 8.63 13.84
N THR A 38 -12.10 9.61 13.97
CA THR A 38 -10.88 9.58 14.75
C THR A 38 -11.18 8.86 16.07
N ARG A 39 -10.89 7.55 16.15
CA ARG A 39 -10.91 6.87 17.42
C ARG A 39 -9.81 7.51 18.25
N VAL A 40 -10.22 8.24 19.28
CA VAL A 40 -9.34 8.60 20.37
C VAL A 40 -8.76 7.27 20.89
N LEU A 41 -7.46 7.09 20.75
CA LEU A 41 -6.79 5.88 21.18
C LEU A 41 -6.61 5.94 22.69
N GLY A 42 -7.29 5.06 23.43
CA GLY A 42 -7.13 4.93 24.87
C GLY A 42 -8.18 5.65 25.72
N ASP A 43 -7.86 5.84 27.01
CA ASP A 43 -8.71 6.41 28.06
C ASP A 43 -8.69 7.96 28.09
N GLY A 44 -7.98 8.60 27.16
CA GLY A 44 -7.77 10.03 27.12
C GLY A 44 -6.74 10.57 28.12
N LYS A 45 -6.26 9.74 29.05
CA LYS A 45 -5.23 10.10 30.03
C LYS A 45 -3.83 9.81 29.49
N TYR A 46 -3.61 8.57 29.11
CA TYR A 46 -2.33 8.05 28.60
C TYR A 46 -2.47 7.43 27.21
N ASP A 47 -3.63 7.57 26.61
CA ASP A 47 -3.97 7.13 25.25
C ASP A 47 -3.61 5.64 25.03
N ALA A 48 -2.68 5.36 24.11
CA ALA A 48 -2.27 3.99 23.76
C ALA A 48 -1.12 3.45 24.65
N LEU A 49 -0.77 4.08 25.77
CA LEU A 49 0.32 3.62 26.62
C LEU A 49 0.06 2.23 27.18
N GLY A 50 0.99 1.29 26.98
CA GLY A 50 0.82 -0.10 27.40
C GLY A 50 -0.07 -0.93 26.49
N TYR A 51 -0.59 -0.38 25.42
CA TYR A 51 -1.36 -1.12 24.41
C TYR A 51 -0.45 -1.87 23.44
N GLY A 52 -0.96 -2.94 22.91
CA GLY A 52 -0.34 -3.62 21.79
C GLY A 52 -0.37 -2.79 20.51
N TYR A 53 0.57 -3.06 19.65
CA TYR A 53 0.70 -2.43 18.32
C TYR A 53 1.09 -3.47 17.29
N ASP A 54 0.37 -3.50 16.17
CA ASP A 54 0.68 -4.40 15.08
C ASP A 54 1.54 -3.67 14.03
N ALA A 55 2.82 -4.00 13.99
CA ALA A 55 3.77 -3.38 13.08
C ALA A 55 3.60 -3.85 11.62
N THR A 56 2.70 -4.77 11.33
CA THR A 56 2.38 -5.20 9.96
C THR A 56 1.28 -4.37 9.32
N GLU A 57 0.51 -3.64 10.13
CA GLU A 57 -0.56 -2.74 9.67
C GLU A 57 -0.01 -1.39 9.15
N GLU A 58 -0.90 -0.48 8.72
CA GLU A 58 -0.48 0.85 8.28
C GLU A 58 0.25 1.61 9.41
N TYR A 59 1.41 2.18 9.08
CA TYR A 59 2.21 2.95 10.03
C TYR A 59 1.42 4.12 10.63
N LEU A 60 1.40 4.18 11.96
CA LEU A 60 0.69 5.19 12.76
C LEU A 60 -0.83 5.25 12.55
N HIS A 61 -1.42 4.22 11.95
CA HIS A 61 -2.87 4.15 11.81
C HIS A 61 -3.53 3.79 13.14
N PRO A 62 -4.68 4.38 13.51
CA PRO A 62 -5.39 4.03 14.73
C PRO A 62 -5.73 2.54 14.87
N LEU A 63 -6.03 1.86 13.77
CA LEU A 63 -6.34 0.42 13.76
C LEU A 63 -5.10 -0.47 13.97
N SER A 64 -3.89 0.08 13.90
CA SER A 64 -2.66 -0.66 14.22
C SER A 64 -2.47 -0.83 15.73
N VAL A 65 -3.17 -0.03 16.55
CA VAL A 65 -3.21 -0.19 18.01
C VAL A 65 -4.18 -1.32 18.36
N ARG A 66 -3.71 -2.21 19.23
CA ARG A 66 -4.44 -3.41 19.65
C ARG A 66 -4.91 -3.28 21.13
N ASN A 67 -5.26 -4.39 21.76
CA ASN A 67 -5.74 -4.40 23.13
C ASN A 67 -4.63 -4.06 24.14
N PRO A 68 -4.97 -3.58 25.36
CA PRO A 68 -3.99 -3.24 26.39
C PRO A 68 -3.25 -4.51 26.90
N VAL A 69 -1.93 -4.43 26.92
CA VAL A 69 -1.03 -5.45 27.46
C VAL A 69 -0.67 -5.13 28.91
N LEU A 70 -0.49 -3.82 29.22
CA LEU A 70 -0.11 -3.34 30.55
C LEU A 70 -1.29 -2.69 31.26
N ASP A 71 -1.35 -2.88 32.58
CA ASP A 71 -2.21 -2.13 33.52
C ASP A 71 -1.47 -0.84 33.94
N ILE A 72 -1.63 0.20 33.14
CA ILE A 72 -0.99 1.51 33.40
C ILE A 72 -1.55 2.16 34.68
N GLY A 73 -2.80 1.91 35.02
CA GLY A 73 -3.40 2.44 36.25
C GLY A 73 -2.72 1.89 37.53
N LYS A 74 -2.48 0.59 37.59
CA LYS A 74 -1.75 -0.04 38.66
C LYS A 74 -0.29 0.39 38.69
N TYR A 75 0.37 0.46 37.52
CA TYR A 75 1.75 0.88 37.43
C TYR A 75 1.92 2.33 37.93
N GLU A 76 1.05 3.25 37.51
CA GLU A 76 1.07 4.66 37.94
C GLU A 76 0.83 4.79 39.46
N HIS A 77 -0.06 3.96 40.00
CA HIS A 77 -0.31 3.94 41.44
C HIS A 77 0.96 3.63 42.24
N ASP A 78 1.72 2.62 41.80
CA ASP A 78 2.95 2.19 42.48
C ASP A 78 4.14 3.12 42.17
N PHE A 79 4.17 3.73 40.99
CA PHE A 79 5.24 4.60 40.49
C PHE A 79 4.72 5.92 39.88
N PRO A 80 4.13 6.81 40.68
CA PRO A 80 3.37 7.97 40.17
C PRO A 80 4.19 8.97 39.35
N ASN A 81 5.53 8.91 39.39
CA ASN A 81 6.41 9.82 38.66
C ASN A 81 7.13 9.20 37.46
N ARG A 82 6.84 7.94 37.13
CA ARG A 82 7.51 7.24 36.02
C ARG A 82 6.74 7.28 34.69
N VAL A 83 5.45 7.56 34.75
CA VAL A 83 4.67 7.90 33.57
C VAL A 83 4.81 9.38 33.29
N GLN A 84 5.33 9.74 32.14
CA GLN A 84 5.62 11.11 31.74
C GLN A 84 4.79 11.53 30.54
N THR A 85 4.28 12.76 30.56
CA THR A 85 3.43 13.31 29.50
C THR A 85 3.82 14.74 29.11
N PRO A 86 5.09 15.02 28.75
CA PRO A 86 5.51 16.37 28.41
C PRO A 86 4.85 16.85 27.14
N SER A 87 4.69 18.20 27.05
CA SER A 87 4.31 18.84 25.78
C SER A 87 5.35 18.58 24.71
N ALA A 88 4.89 18.31 23.49
CA ALA A 88 5.71 18.08 22.31
C ALA A 88 5.24 18.97 21.13
N SER A 89 4.97 20.25 21.42
CA SER A 89 4.38 21.21 20.46
C SER A 89 5.38 21.61 19.37
N TYR A 90 5.67 20.70 18.43
CA TYR A 90 6.47 20.95 17.24
C TYR A 90 5.90 20.16 16.04
N GLY A 91 6.20 20.64 14.84
CA GLY A 91 5.79 19.96 13.60
C GLY A 91 6.99 19.62 12.75
N TYR A 92 6.80 18.68 11.87
CA TYR A 92 7.72 18.33 10.79
C TYR A 92 6.95 17.82 9.59
N ASP A 93 7.58 17.85 8.44
CA ASP A 93 7.04 17.34 7.20
C ASP A 93 7.94 16.20 6.72
N LYS A 94 7.35 15.11 6.27
CA LYS A 94 8.09 13.92 5.84
C LYS A 94 7.55 13.40 4.53
N MET A 95 8.44 13.13 3.58
CA MET A 95 8.11 12.54 2.30
C MET A 95 8.63 11.11 2.23
N TYR A 96 7.79 10.23 1.68
CA TYR A 96 8.14 8.85 1.34
C TYR A 96 7.83 8.60 -0.11
N SER A 97 8.60 7.72 -0.77
CA SER A 97 8.37 7.38 -2.17
C SER A 97 8.83 5.97 -2.51
N GLY A 98 8.27 5.41 -3.58
CA GLY A 98 8.67 4.11 -4.08
C GLY A 98 8.24 3.90 -5.53
N TYR A 99 9.11 3.26 -6.31
CA TYR A 99 8.78 2.87 -7.67
C TYR A 99 7.76 1.72 -7.74
N SER A 100 7.52 1.05 -6.63
CA SER A 100 6.51 0.00 -6.44
C SER A 100 5.92 0.09 -5.03
N SER A 101 4.86 -0.66 -4.75
CA SER A 101 4.27 -0.76 -3.42
C SER A 101 5.27 -1.28 -2.38
N SER A 102 6.08 -2.27 -2.73
CA SER A 102 7.12 -2.82 -1.84
C SER A 102 8.22 -1.82 -1.55
N ASP A 103 8.70 -1.07 -2.56
CA ASP A 103 9.72 -0.04 -2.39
C ASP A 103 9.22 1.12 -1.53
N TYR A 104 7.96 1.52 -1.70
CA TYR A 104 7.32 2.55 -0.90
C TYR A 104 7.21 2.15 0.59
N VAL A 105 6.76 0.92 0.88
CA VAL A 105 6.68 0.41 2.25
C VAL A 105 8.08 0.28 2.87
N LYS A 106 9.07 -0.14 2.07
CA LYS A 106 10.47 -0.22 2.50
C LYS A 106 11.04 1.15 2.86
N ASP A 107 10.71 2.20 2.13
CA ASP A 107 11.14 3.57 2.41
C ASP A 107 10.63 4.02 3.80
N ILE A 108 9.34 3.78 4.11
CA ILE A 108 8.75 4.04 5.44
C ILE A 108 9.45 3.22 6.52
N THR A 109 9.65 1.93 6.30
CA THR A 109 10.24 0.99 7.26
C THR A 109 11.68 1.37 7.59
N SER A 110 12.47 1.72 6.58
CA SER A 110 13.87 2.11 6.74
C SER A 110 14.03 3.40 7.53
N ASP A 111 13.15 4.37 7.30
CA ASP A 111 13.15 5.64 8.03
C ASP A 111 12.82 5.45 9.52
N THR A 112 11.84 4.62 9.82
CA THR A 112 11.39 4.37 11.21
C THR A 112 12.37 3.56 12.04
N LYS A 113 13.20 2.73 11.41
CA LYS A 113 14.10 1.75 12.05
C LYS A 113 13.35 0.72 12.93
N ALA A 114 12.07 0.49 12.64
CA ALA A 114 11.23 -0.42 13.43
C ALA A 114 11.76 -1.86 13.46
N THR A 115 12.36 -2.33 12.37
CA THR A 115 12.91 -3.68 12.26
C THR A 115 14.06 -3.97 13.24
N ALA A 116 14.76 -2.93 13.71
CA ALA A 116 15.85 -3.09 14.66
C ALA A 116 15.39 -3.67 16.00
N THR A 117 14.14 -3.46 16.41
CA THR A 117 13.55 -4.01 17.66
C THR A 117 13.49 -5.53 17.63
N MET A 118 13.35 -6.13 16.46
CA MET A 118 13.24 -7.58 16.28
C MET A 118 14.60 -8.25 15.96
N GLY A 119 15.66 -7.46 15.80
CA GLY A 119 16.97 -7.97 15.36
C GLY A 119 16.97 -8.44 13.90
N TYR A 120 16.06 -7.95 13.07
CA TYR A 120 15.99 -8.27 11.64
C TYR A 120 16.95 -7.43 10.81
N GLY A 121 17.55 -8.06 9.80
CA GLY A 121 18.29 -7.35 8.75
C GLY A 121 17.33 -6.73 7.71
N GLN A 122 17.86 -5.84 6.87
CA GLN A 122 17.08 -5.08 5.87
C GLN A 122 16.30 -5.94 4.88
N GLU A 123 16.67 -7.18 4.64
CA GLU A 123 15.94 -8.09 3.73
C GLU A 123 14.53 -8.47 4.22
N LYS A 124 14.26 -8.34 5.53
CA LYS A 124 12.95 -8.64 6.14
C LYS A 124 12.07 -7.40 6.29
N ASP A 125 12.55 -6.22 5.92
CA ASP A 125 11.88 -4.93 6.16
C ASP A 125 10.54 -4.76 5.42
N THR A 126 10.34 -5.48 4.31
CA THR A 126 9.15 -5.33 3.46
C THR A 126 7.86 -5.89 4.07
N ALA A 127 7.92 -6.56 5.21
CA ALA A 127 6.76 -7.06 5.93
C ALA A 127 6.20 -6.06 6.97
N PHE A 128 7.04 -5.16 7.46
CA PHE A 128 6.62 -4.08 8.35
C PHE A 128 5.81 -3.05 7.56
N PHE A 129 4.73 -2.57 8.16
CA PHE A 129 3.84 -1.56 7.59
C PHE A 129 3.24 -1.90 6.21
N SER A 130 3.23 -3.19 5.85
CA SER A 130 2.58 -3.66 4.61
C SER A 130 1.11 -3.28 4.55
N GLY A 131 0.45 -3.15 5.70
CA GLY A 131 -0.91 -2.64 5.86
C GLY A 131 -1.11 -1.23 5.27
N THR A 132 -0.06 -0.43 5.10
CA THR A 132 -0.13 0.83 4.36
C THR A 132 -0.70 0.63 2.95
N ILE A 133 -0.51 -0.55 2.36
CA ILE A 133 -1.06 -0.92 1.07
C ILE A 133 -2.26 -1.88 1.21
N THR A 134 -2.17 -2.90 2.09
CA THR A 134 -3.16 -4.00 2.14
C THR A 134 -4.40 -3.65 2.94
N SER A 135 -4.26 -2.89 4.03
CA SER A 135 -5.37 -2.52 4.92
C SER A 135 -6.09 -1.26 4.49
N ASN A 136 -5.52 -0.51 3.54
CA ASN A 136 -6.12 0.71 3.04
C ASN A 136 -7.22 0.35 2.03
N SER A 137 -8.47 0.70 2.34
CA SER A 137 -9.64 0.43 1.49
C SER A 137 -9.54 1.06 0.09
N TYR A 138 -8.74 2.12 -0.07
CA TYR A 138 -8.49 2.76 -1.36
C TYR A 138 -7.59 1.91 -2.29
N PHE A 139 -6.82 0.98 -1.73
CA PHE A 139 -5.90 0.12 -2.48
C PHE A 139 -6.35 -1.34 -2.54
N SER A 140 -7.57 -1.64 -2.11
CA SER A 140 -8.10 -3.02 -1.97
C SER A 140 -8.25 -3.79 -3.28
N THR A 141 -7.94 -3.20 -4.43
CA THR A 141 -7.91 -3.92 -5.70
C THR A 141 -6.59 -4.68 -5.87
N SER A 142 -6.64 -5.89 -6.39
CA SER A 142 -5.47 -6.76 -6.67
C SER A 142 -4.35 -6.07 -7.46
N TYR A 143 -4.67 -5.01 -8.19
CA TYR A 143 -3.71 -4.22 -8.98
C TYR A 143 -2.82 -3.30 -8.14
N SER A 144 -3.20 -2.98 -6.90
CA SER A 144 -2.41 -2.09 -6.03
C SER A 144 -1.09 -2.72 -5.58
N TYR A 145 -0.97 -4.05 -5.65
CA TYR A 145 0.26 -4.78 -5.32
C TYR A 145 1.18 -4.98 -6.53
N SER A 146 0.73 -4.56 -7.72
CA SER A 146 1.55 -4.73 -8.91
C SER A 146 2.65 -3.67 -8.96
N ASP A 147 3.76 -3.99 -9.61
CA ASP A 147 4.85 -3.07 -9.92
C ASP A 147 4.48 -2.01 -10.97
N LYS A 148 3.24 -2.08 -11.48
CA LYS A 148 2.64 -1.07 -12.37
C LYS A 148 2.55 0.31 -11.71
N TYR A 149 2.20 0.35 -10.41
CA TYR A 149 1.99 1.59 -9.67
C TYR A 149 3.25 2.03 -8.94
N SER A 150 3.50 3.33 -8.99
CA SER A 150 4.50 4.03 -8.18
C SER A 150 3.80 4.97 -7.20
N PHE A 151 4.40 5.19 -6.04
CA PHE A 151 3.79 5.91 -4.93
C PHE A 151 4.70 7.02 -4.42
N ALA A 152 4.11 8.12 -3.97
CA ALA A 152 4.78 9.13 -3.16
C ALA A 152 3.79 9.70 -2.14
N SER A 153 4.24 10.03 -0.94
CA SER A 153 3.40 10.66 0.06
C SER A 153 4.13 11.77 0.81
N LEU A 154 3.35 12.73 1.29
CA LEU A 154 3.79 13.78 2.18
C LEU A 154 2.94 13.71 3.45
N ASP A 155 3.60 13.50 4.59
CA ASP A 155 2.98 13.56 5.90
C ASP A 155 3.34 14.92 6.54
N LEU A 156 2.34 15.77 6.76
CA LEU A 156 2.45 16.99 7.57
C LEU A 156 2.09 16.63 9.00
N VAL A 157 3.08 16.62 9.89
CA VAL A 157 2.93 16.15 11.27
C VAL A 157 2.91 17.33 12.21
N ARG A 158 1.93 17.34 13.13
CA ARG A 158 1.80 18.33 14.20
C ARG A 158 1.68 17.61 15.52
N ASN A 159 2.75 17.59 16.27
CA ASN A 159 2.87 16.94 17.56
C ASN A 159 2.24 17.80 18.66
N LEU A 160 1.64 17.19 19.67
CA LEU A 160 1.02 17.84 20.82
C LEU A 160 1.60 17.40 22.15
N LYS A 161 1.71 16.09 22.36
CA LYS A 161 2.10 15.51 23.65
C LYS A 161 2.90 14.22 23.42
N ARG A 162 4.02 14.06 24.12
CA ARG A 162 4.72 12.77 24.23
C ARG A 162 4.21 12.05 25.46
N ILE A 163 4.06 10.73 25.36
CA ILE A 163 3.61 9.85 26.44
C ILE A 163 4.61 8.70 26.51
N TYR A 164 5.23 8.51 27.68
CA TYR A 164 6.21 7.45 27.83
C TYR A 164 6.34 6.94 29.26
N ILE A 165 6.83 5.70 29.40
CA ILE A 165 7.25 5.09 30.65
C ILE A 165 8.77 5.12 30.70
N ASN A 166 9.32 5.60 31.80
CA ASN A 166 10.77 5.61 32.03
C ASN A 166 11.13 4.42 32.95
N ASP A 167 11.01 3.22 32.39
CA ASP A 167 11.35 1.98 33.11
C ASP A 167 11.74 0.85 32.14
N GLU A 168 12.40 -0.19 32.70
CA GLU A 168 12.82 -1.36 31.94
C GLU A 168 11.69 -2.39 31.81
N VAL A 169 11.72 -3.20 30.75
CA VAL A 169 10.70 -4.24 30.46
C VAL A 169 10.53 -5.22 31.63
N ASN A 170 11.62 -5.60 32.30
CA ASN A 170 11.58 -6.52 33.43
C ASN A 170 10.72 -6.01 34.61
N VAL A 171 10.63 -4.70 34.81
CA VAL A 171 9.71 -4.07 35.77
C VAL A 171 8.29 -4.12 35.23
N LEU A 172 8.09 -3.78 33.98
CA LEU A 172 6.78 -3.73 33.31
C LEU A 172 6.10 -5.08 33.21
N THR A 173 6.84 -6.20 33.19
CA THR A 173 6.28 -7.58 33.21
C THR A 173 5.45 -7.88 34.46
N GLN A 174 5.61 -7.11 35.53
CA GLN A 174 4.83 -7.26 36.76
C GLN A 174 3.46 -6.56 36.67
N TYR A 175 3.25 -5.75 35.66
CA TYR A 175 2.07 -4.92 35.45
C TYR A 175 1.26 -5.31 34.21
N LEU A 176 1.27 -6.60 33.87
CA LEU A 176 0.43 -7.08 32.78
C LEU A 176 -1.05 -6.90 33.15
N SER A 177 -1.86 -6.50 32.17
CA SER A 177 -3.31 -6.42 32.32
C SER A 177 -3.91 -7.80 32.64
N ASP A 178 -5.00 -7.83 33.39
CA ASP A 178 -5.62 -9.10 33.75
C ASP A 178 -6.19 -9.85 32.56
N ASP A 179 -6.74 -9.12 31.59
CA ASP A 179 -7.21 -9.70 30.31
C ASP A 179 -6.07 -10.35 29.52
N PHE A 180 -4.91 -9.69 29.44
CA PHE A 180 -3.75 -10.27 28.75
C PHE A 180 -3.25 -11.55 29.47
N LYS A 181 -3.17 -11.56 30.77
CA LYS A 181 -2.80 -12.76 31.56
C LYS A 181 -3.74 -13.94 31.32
N VAL A 182 -5.06 -13.68 31.37
CA VAL A 182 -6.08 -14.70 31.09
C VAL A 182 -5.98 -15.22 29.66
N ASP A 183 -5.76 -14.33 28.69
CA ASP A 183 -5.63 -14.71 27.30
C ASP A 183 -4.34 -15.50 27.02
N LEU A 184 -3.23 -15.18 27.69
CA LEU A 184 -2.00 -15.97 27.60
C LEU A 184 -2.19 -17.44 28.01
N GLU A 185 -3.08 -17.71 28.96
CA GLU A 185 -3.39 -19.07 29.40
C GLU A 185 -4.37 -19.81 28.50
N ARG A 186 -5.28 -19.07 27.81
CA ARG A 186 -6.44 -19.65 27.11
C ARG A 186 -6.29 -19.67 25.59
N LEU A 187 -5.56 -18.71 25.01
CA LEU A 187 -5.47 -18.54 23.57
C LEU A 187 -4.19 -19.18 23.01
N SER A 188 -4.26 -19.57 21.74
CA SER A 188 -3.08 -19.95 20.99
C SER A 188 -2.17 -18.73 20.74
N ALA A 189 -0.89 -18.99 20.51
CA ALA A 189 0.09 -17.93 20.25
C ALA A 189 -0.31 -17.01 19.09
N ASP A 190 -0.84 -17.58 17.99
CA ASP A 190 -1.28 -16.80 16.82
C ASP A 190 -2.47 -15.88 17.18
N ARG A 191 -3.43 -16.37 18.01
CA ARG A 191 -4.57 -15.55 18.47
C ARG A 191 -4.13 -14.44 19.45
N ILE A 192 -3.07 -14.63 20.21
CA ILE A 192 -2.47 -13.57 21.03
C ILE A 192 -1.93 -12.47 20.12
N VAL A 193 -1.19 -12.82 19.07
CA VAL A 193 -0.64 -11.83 18.11
C VAL A 193 -1.75 -11.09 17.37
N GLU A 194 -2.78 -11.77 16.91
CA GLU A 194 -3.94 -11.13 16.27
C GLU A 194 -4.63 -10.10 17.21
N ARG A 195 -4.75 -10.44 18.48
CA ARG A 195 -5.49 -9.63 19.47
C ARG A 195 -4.67 -8.48 20.05
N TYR A 196 -3.38 -8.70 20.25
CA TYR A 196 -2.49 -7.77 20.96
C TYR A 196 -1.38 -7.19 20.06
N GLY A 197 -1.22 -7.67 18.84
CA GLY A 197 -0.20 -7.20 17.91
C GLY A 197 1.18 -7.77 18.16
N THR A 198 2.17 -7.12 17.59
CA THR A 198 3.58 -7.57 17.58
C THR A 198 4.45 -6.88 18.63
N HIS A 199 4.09 -5.67 19.04
CA HIS A 199 4.86 -4.80 19.95
C HIS A 199 3.95 -4.20 21.03
N VAL A 200 4.56 -3.62 22.07
CA VAL A 200 3.87 -2.86 23.11
C VAL A 200 4.34 -1.41 23.09
N LEU A 201 3.41 -0.47 23.04
CA LEU A 201 3.70 0.96 23.01
C LEU A 201 4.05 1.48 24.40
N THR A 202 5.31 1.89 24.59
CA THR A 202 5.85 2.42 25.86
C THR A 202 6.40 3.84 25.72
N ASP A 203 6.61 4.33 24.49
CA ASP A 203 7.06 5.69 24.21
C ASP A 203 6.60 6.14 22.82
N PHE A 204 5.72 7.12 22.78
CA PHE A 204 5.16 7.64 21.54
C PHE A 204 4.72 9.11 21.67
N ILE A 205 4.42 9.73 20.55
CA ILE A 205 3.89 11.08 20.47
C ILE A 205 2.52 11.05 19.84
N ILE A 206 1.61 11.86 20.38
CA ILE A 206 0.28 12.09 19.80
C ILE A 206 0.14 13.52 19.30
N GLY A 207 -0.74 13.67 18.30
CA GLY A 207 -1.03 14.92 17.64
C GLY A 207 -1.92 14.70 16.44
N GLY A 208 -1.61 15.36 15.33
CA GLY A 208 -2.28 15.14 14.06
C GLY A 208 -1.32 14.90 12.91
N ARG A 209 -1.77 14.14 11.94
CA ARG A 209 -1.07 13.85 10.69
C ARG A 209 -2.01 14.09 9.51
N TYR A 210 -1.63 14.99 8.63
CA TYR A 210 -2.29 15.23 7.36
C TYR A 210 -1.45 14.56 6.28
N LYS A 211 -1.99 13.53 5.65
CA LYS A 211 -1.27 12.72 4.67
C LYS A 211 -1.81 12.99 3.27
N LEU A 212 -0.92 13.39 2.38
CA LEU A 212 -1.15 13.46 0.95
C LEU A 212 -0.45 12.27 0.31
N LEU A 213 -1.22 11.35 -0.26
CA LEU A 213 -0.68 10.16 -0.90
C LEU A 213 -0.98 10.18 -2.38
N PHE A 214 0.05 10.11 -3.20
CA PHE A 214 -0.01 10.14 -4.65
C PHE A 214 0.29 8.76 -5.21
N ARG A 215 -0.49 8.34 -6.20
CA ARG A 215 -0.29 7.12 -6.96
C ARG A 215 -0.30 7.42 -8.45
N SER A 216 0.60 6.80 -9.20
CA SER A 216 0.64 6.92 -10.67
C SER A 216 1.13 5.66 -11.35
N VAL A 217 0.88 5.55 -12.65
CA VAL A 217 1.45 4.54 -13.54
C VAL A 217 2.56 5.20 -14.37
N ILE A 218 3.74 4.58 -14.40
CA ILE A 218 4.88 5.03 -15.19
C ILE A 218 5.23 3.94 -16.20
N ALA A 219 4.83 4.14 -17.46
CA ALA A 219 4.88 3.12 -18.49
C ALA A 219 6.24 3.02 -19.21
N ASN A 220 6.88 4.16 -19.49
CA ASN A 220 8.01 4.21 -20.42
C ASN A 220 9.39 4.22 -19.75
N VAL A 221 9.44 4.22 -18.41
CA VAL A 221 10.70 4.25 -17.65
C VAL A 221 10.94 2.87 -17.03
N LYS A 222 11.97 2.16 -17.50
CA LYS A 222 12.29 0.80 -17.02
C LYS A 222 13.17 0.81 -15.78
N ASP A 223 14.02 1.81 -15.61
CA ASP A 223 14.93 1.94 -14.47
C ASP A 223 14.19 2.34 -13.18
N SER A 224 14.40 1.58 -12.11
CA SER A 224 13.71 1.76 -10.83
C SER A 224 13.99 3.11 -10.18
N SER A 225 15.24 3.59 -10.24
CA SER A 225 15.61 4.89 -9.67
C SER A 225 14.99 6.02 -10.47
N MET A 226 14.96 5.93 -11.79
CA MET A 226 14.27 6.91 -12.63
C MET A 226 12.76 6.89 -12.42
N ARG A 227 12.15 5.72 -12.19
CA ARG A 227 10.72 5.62 -11.83
C ARG A 227 10.44 6.29 -10.48
N LYS A 228 11.29 6.07 -9.47
CA LYS A 228 11.18 6.73 -8.17
C LYS A 228 11.26 8.25 -8.34
N ASN A 229 12.24 8.76 -9.07
CA ASN A 229 12.38 10.18 -9.35
C ASN A 229 11.20 10.76 -10.15
N ALA A 230 10.61 9.97 -11.05
CA ALA A 230 9.45 10.39 -11.85
C ALA A 230 8.18 10.55 -10.98
N VAL A 231 7.90 9.60 -10.08
CA VAL A 231 6.75 9.72 -9.17
C VAL A 231 6.93 10.86 -8.18
N GLU A 232 8.13 11.06 -7.63
CA GLU A 232 8.44 12.19 -6.75
C GLU A 232 8.26 13.54 -7.45
N SER A 233 8.79 13.68 -8.67
CA SER A 233 8.67 14.91 -9.45
C SER A 233 7.20 15.24 -9.77
N ALA A 234 6.41 14.23 -10.17
CA ALA A 234 4.99 14.43 -10.46
C ALA A 234 4.18 14.76 -9.20
N PHE A 235 4.52 14.16 -8.08
CA PHE A 235 3.89 14.47 -6.80
C PHE A 235 4.21 15.90 -6.34
N LYS A 236 5.49 16.30 -6.29
CA LYS A 236 5.91 17.66 -5.94
C LYS A 236 5.23 18.70 -6.85
N PHE A 237 5.20 18.46 -8.17
CA PHE A 237 4.50 19.31 -9.12
C PHE A 237 2.99 19.42 -8.82
N SER A 238 2.37 18.33 -8.40
CA SER A 238 0.95 18.34 -8.00
C SER A 238 0.73 19.12 -6.71
N LEU A 239 1.62 18.98 -5.72
CA LEU A 239 1.59 19.76 -4.47
C LEU A 239 1.71 21.25 -4.72
N ASP A 240 2.63 21.69 -5.58
CA ASP A 240 2.81 23.08 -5.94
C ASP A 240 1.55 23.66 -6.60
N LYS A 241 0.91 22.89 -7.49
CA LYS A 241 -0.34 23.30 -8.16
C LYS A 241 -1.51 23.52 -7.20
N ILE A 242 -1.61 22.72 -6.13
CA ILE A 242 -2.67 22.85 -5.13
C ILE A 242 -2.27 23.77 -3.95
N GLY A 243 -1.11 24.42 -4.04
CA GLY A 243 -0.65 25.40 -3.06
C GLY A 243 -0.27 24.82 -1.70
N VAL A 244 0.20 23.58 -1.64
CA VAL A 244 0.68 22.95 -0.41
C VAL A 244 2.09 23.45 -0.12
N ASN A 245 2.26 24.15 1.01
CA ASN A 245 3.57 24.51 1.52
C ASN A 245 4.10 23.39 2.41
N TYR A 246 5.32 22.93 2.13
CA TYR A 246 6.01 21.91 2.93
C TYR A 246 7.49 22.26 3.09
N ASN A 247 8.09 21.75 4.16
CA ASN A 247 9.50 21.97 4.46
C ASN A 247 10.21 20.62 4.63
N LEU A 248 10.96 20.20 3.61
CA LEU A 248 11.76 18.99 3.63
C LEU A 248 13.25 19.35 3.75
N GLU A 249 14.01 18.53 4.49
CA GLU A 249 15.46 18.73 4.67
C GLU A 249 16.25 18.66 3.36
N ASN A 250 15.78 17.84 2.39
CA ASN A 250 16.40 17.67 1.09
C ASN A 250 15.35 17.86 -0.02
N THR A 251 15.36 19.03 -0.65
CA THR A 251 14.51 19.32 -1.82
C THR A 251 15.29 19.05 -3.11
N GLU A 252 15.06 17.91 -3.74
CA GLU A 252 15.47 17.73 -5.13
C GLU A 252 14.60 18.54 -6.07
N THR A 253 15.21 19.05 -7.14
CA THR A 253 14.52 19.87 -8.15
C THR A 253 13.53 19.03 -8.93
N ILE A 254 12.34 19.58 -9.20
CA ILE A 254 11.32 18.92 -10.04
C ILE A 254 11.87 18.76 -11.45
N ASN A 255 11.84 17.53 -11.96
CA ASN A 255 12.21 17.23 -13.34
C ASN A 255 10.96 17.17 -14.20
N GLU A 256 10.68 18.24 -14.96
CA GLU A 256 9.48 18.35 -15.79
C GLU A 256 9.36 17.26 -16.86
N SER A 257 10.47 16.74 -17.37
CA SER A 257 10.43 15.65 -18.36
C SER A 257 9.88 14.37 -17.73
N LEU A 258 10.26 14.07 -16.49
CA LEU A 258 9.79 12.91 -15.73
C LEU A 258 8.34 13.06 -15.23
N VAL A 259 7.87 14.29 -14.99
CA VAL A 259 6.46 14.54 -14.62
C VAL A 259 5.53 14.01 -15.71
N ARG A 260 5.89 14.15 -16.99
CA ARG A 260 5.08 13.73 -18.15
C ARG A 260 5.00 12.22 -18.34
N GLU A 261 5.88 11.45 -17.72
CA GLU A 261 5.86 9.98 -17.77
C GLU A 261 4.76 9.36 -16.89
N ASN A 262 4.16 10.15 -16.01
CA ASN A 262 3.13 9.69 -15.08
C ASN A 262 1.73 9.72 -15.73
N ARG A 263 1.02 8.60 -15.62
CA ARG A 263 -0.36 8.39 -16.10
C ARG A 263 -1.24 7.91 -14.94
N SER A 264 -2.56 8.00 -15.12
CA SER A 264 -3.53 7.53 -14.12
C SER A 264 -3.21 8.05 -12.72
N LYS A 265 -3.04 9.37 -12.62
CA LYS A 265 -2.61 10.05 -11.40
C LYS A 265 -3.77 10.23 -10.44
N GLU A 266 -3.60 9.76 -9.20
CA GLU A 266 -4.57 9.92 -8.12
C GLU A 266 -3.89 10.56 -6.91
N LEU A 267 -4.63 11.42 -6.21
CA LEU A 267 -4.21 12.06 -4.97
C LEU A 267 -5.23 11.76 -3.88
N TYR A 268 -4.78 11.11 -2.82
CA TYR A 268 -5.54 10.81 -1.62
C TYR A 268 -5.18 11.82 -0.54
N VAL A 269 -6.19 12.45 0.02
CA VAL A 269 -6.07 13.39 1.13
C VAL A 269 -6.64 12.73 2.37
N LEU A 270 -5.81 12.40 3.34
CA LEU A 270 -6.16 11.61 4.51
C LEU A 270 -5.82 12.39 5.79
N PHE A 271 -6.71 12.28 6.79
CA PHE A 271 -6.57 12.94 8.08
C PHE A 271 -6.48 11.92 9.19
N TYR A 272 -5.53 12.13 10.09
CA TYR A 272 -5.39 11.36 11.31
C TYR A 272 -5.25 12.33 12.47
N GLY A 273 -6.21 12.34 13.38
CA GLY A 273 -6.36 13.39 14.37
C GLY A 273 -6.89 14.70 13.80
N GLY A 274 -7.49 15.54 14.63
CA GLY A 274 -8.17 16.75 14.20
C GLY A 274 -9.51 16.48 13.55
N SER A 275 -10.00 17.43 12.77
CA SER A 275 -11.26 17.36 12.01
C SER A 275 -11.00 17.54 10.52
N GLY A 276 -11.55 16.68 9.69
CA GLY A 276 -11.41 16.72 8.24
C GLY A 276 -12.21 15.62 7.57
N THR A 277 -12.22 15.61 6.25
CA THR A 277 -12.85 14.57 5.44
C THR A 277 -11.80 13.99 4.50
N ASN A 278 -11.68 12.68 4.49
CA ASN A 278 -10.82 11.99 3.53
C ASN A 278 -11.39 12.15 2.13
N ILE A 279 -10.54 12.50 1.17
CA ILE A 279 -10.94 12.78 -0.21
C ILE A 279 -9.96 12.09 -1.17
N VAL A 280 -10.50 11.60 -2.29
CA VAL A 280 -9.70 11.07 -3.40
C VAL A 280 -9.93 11.92 -4.64
N TYR A 281 -8.86 12.36 -5.26
CA TYR A 281 -8.88 13.12 -6.50
C TYR A 281 -8.28 12.31 -7.64
N ASP A 282 -9.01 12.15 -8.73
CA ASP A 282 -8.49 11.71 -10.02
C ASP A 282 -7.92 12.94 -10.74
N LEU A 283 -6.58 13.03 -10.75
CA LEU A 283 -5.89 14.20 -11.31
C LEU A 283 -5.92 14.25 -12.85
N GLU A 284 -6.37 13.19 -13.51
CA GLU A 284 -6.62 13.20 -14.96
C GLU A 284 -7.94 13.92 -15.28
N LYS A 285 -8.93 13.83 -14.38
CA LYS A 285 -10.23 14.51 -14.52
C LYS A 285 -10.21 15.96 -14.02
N GLY A 286 -9.32 16.27 -13.10
CA GLY A 286 -9.17 17.63 -12.57
C GLY A 286 -8.29 17.69 -11.35
N THR A 287 -7.56 18.79 -11.20
CA THR A 287 -6.74 19.06 -10.02
C THR A 287 -7.54 19.95 -9.06
N PRO A 288 -7.61 19.63 -7.76
CA PRO A 288 -8.21 20.53 -6.78
C PRO A 288 -7.47 21.87 -6.77
N THR A 289 -8.19 22.96 -6.49
CA THR A 289 -7.59 24.30 -6.45
C THR A 289 -6.80 24.53 -5.17
N SER A 290 -7.17 23.85 -4.09
CA SER A 290 -6.49 23.92 -2.79
C SER A 290 -6.94 22.78 -1.90
N VAL A 291 -6.16 22.53 -0.83
CA VAL A 291 -6.50 21.66 0.30
C VAL A 291 -6.45 22.48 1.58
N ASP A 292 -7.43 22.28 2.46
CA ASP A 292 -7.56 23.09 3.69
C ASP A 292 -6.79 22.48 4.87
N ILE A 293 -5.46 22.65 4.83
CA ILE A 293 -4.56 22.19 5.89
C ILE A 293 -4.74 23.05 7.15
N LYS A 294 -4.98 24.35 6.99
CA LYS A 294 -5.03 25.28 8.11
C LYS A 294 -6.23 25.05 9.03
N SER A 295 -7.40 24.76 8.48
CA SER A 295 -8.57 24.41 9.28
C SER A 295 -8.35 23.12 10.05
N TRP A 296 -7.71 22.11 9.42
CA TRP A 296 -7.32 20.89 10.10
C TRP A 296 -6.33 21.20 11.26
N GLU A 297 -5.26 21.95 11.03
CA GLU A 297 -4.30 22.31 12.08
C GLU A 297 -4.98 23.01 13.28
N ASN A 298 -5.90 23.94 13.01
CA ASN A 298 -6.64 24.67 14.04
C ASN A 298 -7.63 23.77 14.82
N SER A 299 -8.02 22.64 14.26
CA SER A 299 -8.95 21.71 14.91
C SER A 299 -8.27 20.73 15.86
N LEU A 300 -6.92 20.65 15.83
CA LEU A 300 -6.15 19.69 16.61
C LEU A 300 -6.20 20.01 18.11
N SER A 301 -6.45 18.96 18.89
CA SER A 301 -6.41 19.00 20.36
C SER A 301 -5.96 17.63 20.90
N THR A 302 -5.60 17.56 22.16
CA THR A 302 -5.24 16.27 22.79
C THR A 302 -6.40 15.26 22.81
N ASN A 303 -7.65 15.74 22.77
CA ASN A 303 -8.84 14.86 22.84
C ASN A 303 -9.20 14.25 21.49
N ASN A 304 -8.69 14.79 20.38
CA ASN A 304 -8.93 14.27 19.03
C ASN A 304 -7.62 13.93 18.30
N SER A 305 -6.55 13.68 19.05
CA SER A 305 -5.24 13.33 18.51
C SER A 305 -5.13 11.84 18.17
N CYS A 306 -4.14 11.52 17.35
CA CYS A 306 -3.74 10.17 16.99
C CYS A 306 -2.23 9.98 17.19
N LEU A 307 -1.72 8.78 16.96
CA LEU A 307 -0.28 8.54 16.91
C LEU A 307 0.37 9.35 15.78
N THR A 308 1.44 10.06 16.11
CA THR A 308 2.25 10.82 15.15
C THR A 308 3.70 10.36 15.10
N SER A 309 4.18 9.70 16.14
CA SER A 309 5.52 9.09 16.18
C SER A 309 5.58 7.98 17.22
N ILE A 310 6.38 6.97 16.97
CA ILE A 310 6.72 5.87 17.89
C ILE A 310 8.23 5.89 18.09
N THR A 311 8.68 5.87 19.36
CA THR A 311 10.09 5.73 19.68
C THR A 311 10.46 4.23 19.68
N TRP A 312 10.80 3.71 18.52
CA TRP A 312 10.99 2.26 18.32
C TRP A 312 12.05 1.64 19.22
N LYS A 313 13.12 2.33 19.54
CA LYS A 313 14.16 1.83 20.46
C LYS A 313 13.63 1.56 21.88
N GLU A 314 12.53 2.20 22.26
CA GLU A 314 11.83 2.04 23.55
C GLU A 314 10.52 1.26 23.38
N THR A 315 10.23 0.73 22.19
CA THR A 315 9.04 -0.06 21.87
C THR A 315 9.46 -1.51 21.71
N TYR A 316 9.02 -2.37 22.62
CA TYR A 316 9.53 -3.74 22.72
C TYR A 316 8.56 -4.72 22.06
N PRO A 317 9.09 -5.82 21.46
CA PRO A 317 8.25 -6.92 21.00
C PRO A 317 7.42 -7.51 22.15
N ILE A 318 6.17 -7.88 21.85
CA ILE A 318 5.23 -8.34 22.89
C ILE A 318 5.75 -9.54 23.70
N TYR A 319 6.52 -10.43 23.08
CA TYR A 319 7.08 -11.60 23.77
C TYR A 319 8.10 -11.25 24.86
N GLU A 320 8.70 -10.06 24.85
CA GLU A 320 9.62 -9.61 25.91
C GLU A 320 8.89 -9.38 27.25
N PHE A 321 7.58 -9.16 27.21
CA PHE A 321 6.73 -9.00 28.41
C PHE A 321 6.30 -10.34 29.03
N ILE A 322 6.70 -11.48 28.49
CA ILE A 322 6.28 -12.81 28.96
C ILE A 322 7.40 -13.45 29.76
N SER A 323 7.14 -13.72 31.07
CA SER A 323 8.14 -14.26 31.98
C SER A 323 8.41 -15.76 31.76
N ASP A 324 7.39 -16.54 31.37
CA ASP A 324 7.54 -17.98 31.10
C ASP A 324 8.38 -18.18 29.81
N PRO A 325 9.53 -18.86 29.86
CA PRO A 325 10.41 -19.00 28.70
C PRO A 325 9.80 -19.80 27.54
N LEU A 326 8.97 -20.80 27.82
CA LEU A 326 8.32 -21.62 26.79
C LEU A 326 7.25 -20.80 26.09
N LYS A 327 6.40 -20.14 26.85
CA LYS A 327 5.34 -19.28 26.30
C LYS A 327 5.94 -18.09 25.55
N ARG A 328 7.02 -17.50 26.05
CA ARG A 328 7.77 -16.44 25.34
C ARG A 328 8.22 -16.92 23.98
N GLN A 329 8.79 -18.13 23.89
CA GLN A 329 9.27 -18.67 22.61
C GLN A 329 8.12 -18.95 21.65
N GLU A 330 7.01 -19.52 22.14
CA GLU A 330 5.79 -19.74 21.31
C GLU A 330 5.26 -18.44 20.70
N ILE A 331 5.14 -17.38 21.53
CA ILE A 331 4.65 -16.07 21.07
C ILE A 331 5.65 -15.41 20.12
N LYS A 332 6.96 -15.53 20.38
CA LYS A 332 8.01 -15.04 19.46
C LYS A 332 7.90 -15.67 18.08
N GLU A 333 7.72 -16.98 18.01
CA GLU A 333 7.54 -17.69 16.73
C GLU A 333 6.24 -17.28 16.03
N ALA A 334 5.15 -17.05 16.79
CA ALA A 334 3.89 -16.56 16.24
C ALA A 334 4.04 -15.14 15.67
N VAL A 335 4.73 -14.23 16.37
CA VAL A 335 5.04 -12.87 15.87
C VAL A 335 5.84 -12.94 14.57
N ILE A 336 6.86 -13.81 14.50
CA ILE A 336 7.67 -13.99 13.29
C ILE A 336 6.79 -14.48 12.13
N ARG A 337 5.96 -15.51 12.37
CA ARG A 337 5.02 -16.02 11.34
C ARG A 337 4.05 -14.95 10.87
N HIS A 338 3.49 -14.17 11.79
CA HIS A 338 2.56 -13.08 11.47
C HIS A 338 3.21 -12.02 10.57
N ILE A 339 4.43 -11.59 10.91
CA ILE A 339 5.20 -10.64 10.10
C ILE A 339 5.53 -11.23 8.72
N GLU A 340 5.97 -12.49 8.65
CA GLU A 340 6.29 -13.14 7.38
C GLU A 340 5.07 -13.33 6.48
N ALA A 341 3.91 -13.66 7.06
CA ALA A 341 2.65 -13.79 6.33
C ALA A 341 2.13 -12.45 5.79
N SER A 342 2.53 -11.34 6.39
CA SER A 342 2.12 -9.99 6.00
C SER A 342 2.97 -9.39 4.86
N LYS A 343 3.96 -10.10 4.32
CA LYS A 343 4.77 -9.62 3.21
C LYS A 343 3.93 -9.29 1.99
N LEU A 344 4.23 -8.15 1.37
CA LEU A 344 3.62 -7.78 0.10
C LEU A 344 4.11 -8.72 -1.01
N ASN A 345 3.18 -9.47 -1.59
CA ASN A 345 3.43 -10.21 -2.81
C ASN A 345 3.21 -9.26 -3.99
N VAL A 346 4.28 -8.62 -4.44
CA VAL A 346 4.20 -7.71 -5.59
C VAL A 346 3.99 -8.53 -6.86
N LEU A 347 2.92 -8.20 -7.58
CA LEU A 347 2.63 -8.80 -8.88
C LEU A 347 3.55 -8.19 -9.94
N GLU A 348 4.52 -8.95 -10.43
CA GLU A 348 5.33 -8.56 -11.58
C GLU A 348 4.50 -8.69 -12.85
N LEU A 349 4.23 -7.56 -13.50
CA LEU A 349 3.42 -7.49 -14.72
C LEU A 349 4.30 -7.19 -15.93
N ILE A 350 4.03 -7.90 -17.03
CA ILE A 350 4.66 -7.68 -18.32
C ILE A 350 3.63 -7.08 -19.28
N PRO A 351 3.94 -5.97 -19.96
CA PRO A 351 3.05 -5.41 -20.99
C PRO A 351 2.80 -6.41 -22.12
N LEU A 352 1.58 -6.44 -22.60
CA LEU A 352 1.16 -7.18 -23.79
C LEU A 352 0.94 -6.18 -24.93
N TYR A 353 1.78 -6.26 -25.94
CA TYR A 353 1.77 -5.34 -27.08
C TYR A 353 1.04 -5.95 -28.26
N LEU A 354 0.32 -5.11 -29.01
CA LEU A 354 -0.29 -5.46 -30.27
C LEU A 354 0.53 -4.84 -31.43
N TYR A 355 0.87 -5.68 -32.37
CA TYR A 355 1.48 -5.30 -33.64
C TYR A 355 0.58 -5.72 -34.79
N CYS A 356 0.64 -4.97 -35.91
CA CYS A 356 -0.08 -5.28 -37.14
C CYS A 356 0.88 -5.20 -38.32
N ASN A 357 0.73 -6.09 -39.30
CA ASN A 357 1.49 -6.04 -40.54
C ASN A 357 0.60 -5.56 -41.73
N PRO A 358 1.17 -5.21 -42.90
CA PRO A 358 0.41 -4.76 -44.06
C PRO A 358 -0.63 -5.76 -44.61
N ARG A 359 -0.52 -7.02 -44.21
CA ARG A 359 -1.51 -8.08 -44.52
C ARG A 359 -2.69 -8.14 -43.53
N GLN A 360 -2.73 -7.21 -42.59
CA GLN A 360 -3.71 -7.12 -41.51
C GLN A 360 -3.66 -8.31 -40.53
N ASN A 361 -2.52 -9.02 -40.46
CA ASN A 361 -2.31 -10.00 -39.42
C ASN A 361 -1.95 -9.28 -38.11
N HIS A 362 -2.46 -9.79 -37.00
CA HIS A 362 -2.22 -9.23 -35.66
C HIS A 362 -1.25 -10.12 -34.89
N TYR A 363 -0.36 -9.50 -34.15
CA TYR A 363 0.61 -10.18 -33.30
C TYR A 363 0.58 -9.59 -31.89
N THR A 364 0.00 -10.33 -30.96
CA THR A 364 -0.06 -9.94 -29.55
C THR A 364 1.06 -10.66 -28.80
N THR A 365 2.02 -9.89 -28.26
CA THR A 365 3.20 -10.46 -27.60
C THR A 365 3.74 -9.55 -26.50
N SER A 366 4.49 -10.11 -25.57
CA SER A 366 5.23 -9.35 -24.57
C SER A 366 6.60 -8.85 -25.06
N ASN A 367 6.98 -9.15 -26.31
CA ASN A 367 8.24 -8.70 -26.88
C ASN A 367 8.14 -7.25 -27.38
N PRO A 368 8.88 -6.28 -26.80
CA PRO A 368 8.85 -4.89 -27.24
C PRO A 368 9.66 -4.65 -28.54
N ASP A 369 10.51 -5.61 -28.94
CA ASP A 369 11.50 -5.44 -30.00
C ASP A 369 11.02 -6.04 -31.34
N VAL A 370 9.72 -6.26 -31.51
CA VAL A 370 9.16 -6.85 -32.75
C VAL A 370 9.50 -6.00 -33.96
N VAL A 371 9.29 -4.68 -33.92
CA VAL A 371 9.56 -3.79 -35.04
C VAL A 371 11.05 -3.72 -35.38
N ALA A 372 11.93 -3.81 -34.38
CA ALA A 372 13.38 -3.79 -34.59
C ALA A 372 13.87 -5.06 -35.31
N ASN A 373 13.25 -6.22 -35.01
CA ASN A 373 13.63 -7.51 -35.58
C ASN A 373 12.87 -7.85 -36.89
N TYR A 374 11.67 -7.30 -37.04
CA TYR A 374 10.75 -7.56 -38.14
C TYR A 374 10.13 -6.23 -38.60
N PRO A 375 10.81 -5.46 -39.50
CA PRO A 375 10.41 -4.11 -39.88
C PRO A 375 9.06 -4.02 -40.59
N GLU A 376 8.50 -5.12 -41.08
CA GLU A 376 7.16 -5.18 -41.68
C GLU A 376 6.02 -5.09 -40.65
N TRP A 377 6.31 -5.22 -39.35
CA TRP A 377 5.33 -5.04 -38.29
C TRP A 377 5.32 -3.60 -37.79
N GLU A 378 4.15 -3.08 -37.57
CA GLU A 378 3.94 -1.75 -36.97
C GLU A 378 3.34 -1.92 -35.58
N TYR A 379 3.82 -1.13 -34.62
CA TYR A 379 3.24 -1.08 -33.27
C TYR A 379 1.86 -0.44 -33.33
N TYR A 380 0.83 -1.19 -32.90
CA TYR A 380 -0.56 -0.75 -32.94
C TYR A 380 -1.08 -0.25 -31.59
N GLY A 381 -0.54 -0.79 -30.48
CA GLY A 381 -0.94 -0.39 -29.14
C GLY A 381 -0.54 -1.39 -28.06
N MET A 382 -0.97 -1.11 -26.86
CA MET A 382 -0.84 -2.03 -25.72
C MET A 382 -2.23 -2.56 -25.37
N GLU A 383 -2.40 -3.88 -25.37
CA GLU A 383 -3.69 -4.52 -25.05
C GLU A 383 -3.91 -4.68 -23.56
N GLY A 384 -2.84 -4.79 -22.78
CA GLY A 384 -2.96 -4.99 -21.33
C GLY A 384 -1.66 -5.44 -20.68
N TYR A 385 -1.79 -6.17 -19.59
CA TYR A 385 -0.69 -6.75 -18.84
C TYR A 385 -0.95 -8.21 -18.55
N ILE A 386 0.11 -9.03 -18.53
CA ILE A 386 0.10 -10.41 -18.06
C ILE A 386 1.06 -10.55 -16.88
N LEU A 387 0.83 -11.56 -16.04
CA LEU A 387 1.77 -11.90 -14.98
C LEU A 387 3.06 -12.47 -15.58
N LYS A 388 4.20 -12.06 -15.03
CA LYS A 388 5.51 -12.61 -15.40
C LYS A 388 5.67 -14.06 -14.94
N ASN A 389 5.14 -14.35 -13.75
CA ASN A 389 5.22 -15.68 -13.12
C ASN A 389 3.83 -16.24 -12.89
N GLN A 390 3.71 -17.56 -12.94
CA GLN A 390 2.46 -18.25 -12.64
C GLN A 390 2.11 -18.12 -11.16
N LEU A 391 0.86 -17.75 -10.87
CA LEU A 391 0.29 -17.72 -9.52
C LEU A 391 -0.85 -18.73 -9.39
N PRO A 392 -1.20 -19.16 -8.18
CA PRO A 392 -2.37 -20.02 -7.98
C PRO A 392 -3.64 -19.37 -8.55
N GLY A 393 -4.41 -20.14 -9.31
CA GLY A 393 -5.64 -19.66 -9.96
C GLY A 393 -5.44 -18.93 -11.29
N THR A 394 -4.21 -18.78 -11.78
CA THR A 394 -3.93 -18.22 -13.10
C THR A 394 -3.80 -19.31 -14.17
N ILE A 395 -4.11 -18.94 -15.41
CA ILE A 395 -3.98 -19.82 -16.58
C ILE A 395 -2.90 -19.25 -17.52
N PRO A 396 -2.10 -20.11 -18.17
CA PRO A 396 -1.09 -19.67 -19.12
C PRO A 396 -1.71 -19.00 -20.35
N LEU A 397 -1.02 -18.00 -20.87
CA LEU A 397 -1.28 -17.44 -22.19
C LEU A 397 -0.28 -18.05 -23.18
N TYR A 398 -0.79 -18.71 -24.21
CA TYR A 398 -0.01 -19.40 -25.24
C TYR A 398 0.05 -18.53 -26.49
N GLU A 399 1.19 -18.53 -27.13
CA GLU A 399 1.41 -17.92 -28.44
C GLU A 399 1.71 -19.03 -29.46
N TYR A 400 0.97 -19.05 -30.55
CA TYR A 400 1.12 -20.00 -31.64
C TYR A 400 1.47 -19.23 -32.93
N TYR A 401 2.28 -19.86 -33.77
CA TYR A 401 2.66 -19.32 -35.07
C TYR A 401 2.26 -20.28 -36.19
N HIS A 402 1.69 -19.74 -37.27
CA HIS A 402 1.28 -20.51 -38.44
C HIS A 402 2.24 -20.24 -39.59
N ASP A 403 3.07 -21.25 -39.93
CA ASP A 403 4.16 -21.14 -40.92
C ASP A 403 3.70 -20.76 -42.33
N TYR A 404 2.53 -21.27 -42.78
CA TYR A 404 2.04 -21.01 -44.12
C TYR A 404 1.28 -19.69 -44.25
N GLY A 405 0.69 -19.19 -43.17
CA GLY A 405 -0.06 -17.94 -43.16
C GLY A 405 0.77 -16.77 -42.65
N PHE A 406 1.93 -17.01 -42.07
CA PHE A 406 2.74 -16.01 -41.37
C PHE A 406 1.92 -15.25 -40.31
N ASP A 407 1.06 -15.99 -39.60
CA ASP A 407 0.11 -15.43 -38.67
C ASP A 407 0.38 -15.91 -37.23
N HIS A 408 0.12 -15.03 -36.29
CA HIS A 408 0.28 -15.28 -34.87
C HIS A 408 -1.09 -15.40 -34.21
N TYR A 409 -1.23 -16.35 -33.28
CA TYR A 409 -2.46 -16.54 -32.52
C TYR A 409 -2.16 -16.69 -31.05
N THR A 410 -2.78 -15.85 -30.24
CA THR A 410 -2.60 -15.82 -28.78
C THR A 410 -3.89 -16.29 -28.10
N THR A 411 -3.79 -17.29 -27.21
CA THR A 411 -4.94 -17.93 -26.56
C THR A 411 -4.57 -18.54 -25.22
N THR A 412 -5.56 -18.76 -24.37
CA THR A 412 -5.43 -19.55 -23.14
C THR A 412 -5.66 -21.06 -23.34
N ILE A 413 -5.94 -21.48 -24.56
CA ILE A 413 -6.22 -22.90 -24.90
C ILE A 413 -4.92 -23.57 -25.31
N SER A 414 -4.46 -24.58 -24.54
CA SER A 414 -3.18 -25.26 -24.75
C SER A 414 -3.16 -26.21 -25.97
N ASP A 415 -4.32 -26.63 -26.49
CA ASP A 415 -4.48 -27.56 -27.61
C ASP A 415 -5.11 -26.90 -28.85
N ALA A 416 -5.04 -25.55 -28.95
CA ALA A 416 -5.57 -24.80 -30.08
C ALA A 416 -5.01 -25.27 -31.44
N VAL A 417 -3.85 -25.93 -31.46
CA VAL A 417 -3.18 -26.46 -32.65
C VAL A 417 -4.01 -27.53 -33.38
N SER A 418 -4.85 -28.30 -32.68
CA SER A 418 -5.67 -29.36 -33.28
C SER A 418 -6.78 -28.86 -34.19
N TYR A 419 -7.18 -27.60 -34.07
CA TYR A 419 -8.29 -26.99 -34.83
C TYR A 419 -7.86 -26.19 -36.07
N THR A 420 -6.57 -25.84 -36.19
CA THR A 420 -6.14 -24.84 -37.19
C THR A 420 -4.96 -25.25 -38.07
N HIS A 421 -4.43 -26.48 -37.98
CA HIS A 421 -3.16 -26.90 -38.64
C HIS A 421 -1.95 -26.00 -38.27
N LEU A 422 -1.99 -25.33 -37.11
CA LEU A 422 -0.90 -24.52 -36.58
C LEU A 422 0.22 -25.44 -36.09
N ARG A 423 1.46 -25.21 -36.51
CA ARG A 423 2.63 -25.79 -35.84
C ARG A 423 3.02 -24.84 -34.68
N ALA A 424 2.91 -25.37 -33.46
CA ALA A 424 3.31 -24.62 -32.27
C ALA A 424 4.82 -24.59 -32.14
N HIS A 425 5.41 -23.40 -32.10
CA HIS A 425 6.61 -23.17 -31.31
C HIS A 425 6.14 -22.71 -29.92
N GLU A 426 6.09 -23.69 -29.02
CA GLU A 426 5.64 -23.44 -27.66
C GLU A 426 6.65 -22.57 -26.90
N THR A 427 6.40 -21.26 -26.89
CA THR A 427 7.02 -20.39 -25.88
C THR A 427 6.07 -20.29 -24.72
N ARG A 428 6.24 -21.17 -23.71
CA ARG A 428 5.53 -21.02 -22.43
C ARG A 428 5.92 -19.71 -21.80
N ARG A 429 4.99 -18.76 -21.76
CA ARG A 429 5.09 -17.56 -20.95
C ARG A 429 4.04 -17.66 -19.83
N HIS A 430 4.52 -17.59 -18.64
CA HIS A 430 3.71 -17.70 -17.43
C HIS A 430 3.10 -16.37 -17.05
#